data_8776911a97de41643a3364089c63883e
#
_entry.id   8776911a97de41643a3364089c63883e
#
_cell.length_a   1.000
_cell.length_b   1.000
_cell.length_c   1.000
_cell.angle_alpha   90.00
_cell.angle_beta   90.00
_cell.angle_gamma   90.00
#
_symmetry.space_group_name_H-M   'P 1'
#
loop_
_entity.id
_entity.type
_entity.pdbx_description
1 polymer ?
#
loop_
_entity_poly.entity_id
_entity_poly.type
_entity_poly.pdbx_seq_one_letter_code
_entity_poly.pdbx_strand_id
1 'polypeptide(L)' 'MEEFQRIILVHYHEIGLKGRNRGVFEKRLQKNLEALLGAYPVVTIHRISGRLLVFLREGTTLEVANQCTDAILGVPGVA' A
#
# COMPACT_ATOMS: atom_id res chain seq x y z
N MET A 1 5.16 12.53 24.80
CA MET A 1 5.48 11.27 24.18
C MET A 1 5.07 11.26 22.73
N GLU A 2 5.94 10.79 21.89
CA GLU A 2 5.64 10.74 20.47
C GLU A 2 4.92 9.47 20.11
N GLU A 3 3.95 9.61 19.24
CA GLU A 3 3.23 8.47 18.70
C GLU A 3 3.79 8.16 17.33
N PHE A 4 3.97 6.88 17.09
CA PHE A 4 4.49 6.43 15.80
C PHE A 4 3.33 6.09 14.89
N GLN A 5 3.36 6.68 13.70
CA GLN A 5 2.45 6.29 12.66
C GLN A 5 3.05 5.09 11.94
N ARG A 6 2.28 4.02 11.84
CA ARG A 6 2.76 2.83 11.15
C ARG A 6 2.65 3.04 9.64
N ILE A 7 3.67 2.59 8.95
CA ILE A 7 3.72 2.71 7.50
C ILE A 7 4.00 1.33 6.94
N ILE A 8 3.23 0.94 5.94
CA ILE A 8 3.46 -0.30 5.23
C ILE A 8 4.07 0.05 3.88
N LEU A 9 5.25 -0.52 3.62
CA LEU A 9 5.93 -0.30 2.36
C LEU A 9 5.52 -1.41 1.40
N VAL A 10 4.91 -1.02 0.29
CA VAL A 10 4.43 -1.97 -0.71
C VAL A 10 5.33 -1.94 -1.92
N HIS A 11 5.94 -3.07 -2.21
CA HIS A 11 6.70 -3.26 -3.43
C HIS A 11 5.82 -3.98 -4.43
N TYR A 12 6.08 -3.78 -5.70
CA TYR A 12 5.32 -4.45 -6.73
C TYR A 12 6.25 -4.90 -7.84
N HIS A 13 5.79 -5.89 -8.58
CA HIS A 13 6.57 -6.45 -9.68
C HIS A 13 6.60 -5.50 -10.85
N GLU A 14 7.79 -5.22 -11.35
CA GLU A 14 7.96 -4.34 -12.50
C GLU A 14 8.25 -5.14 -13.77
N ILE A 15 8.16 -6.44 -13.71
CA ILE A 15 8.46 -7.29 -14.86
C ILE A 15 7.48 -6.95 -15.99
N GLY A 16 8.03 -6.61 -17.14
CA GLY A 16 7.22 -6.25 -18.30
C GLY A 16 6.74 -4.82 -18.32
N LEU A 17 7.00 -4.06 -17.26
CA LEU A 17 6.64 -2.65 -17.22
C LEU A 17 7.76 -1.83 -17.83
N LYS A 18 7.41 -1.01 -18.80
CA LYS A 18 8.39 -0.17 -19.47
C LYS A 18 7.81 1.22 -19.65
N GLY A 19 8.55 2.22 -19.21
CA GLY A 19 8.22 3.61 -19.45
C GLY A 19 6.80 3.97 -19.05
N ARG A 20 5.97 4.22 -20.03
CA ARG A 20 4.62 4.75 -19.85
C ARG A 20 3.68 3.81 -19.09
N ASN A 21 3.88 2.51 -19.24
CA ASN A 21 2.98 1.54 -18.60
C ASN A 21 3.13 1.53 -17.09
N ARG A 22 4.27 1.95 -16.60
CA ARG A 22 4.54 1.96 -15.17
C ARG A 22 3.58 2.88 -14.42
N GLY A 23 3.39 4.09 -14.93
CA GLY A 23 2.48 5.04 -14.27
C GLY A 23 1.05 4.57 -14.26
N VAL A 24 0.61 3.97 -15.36
CA VAL A 24 -0.75 3.42 -15.46
C VAL A 24 -0.93 2.29 -14.46
N PHE A 25 0.06 1.39 -14.37
CA PHE A 25 0.01 0.28 -13.44
C PHE A 25 -0.03 0.78 -11.99
N GLU A 26 0.81 1.76 -11.65
CA GLU A 26 0.87 2.28 -10.30
C GLU A 26 -0.43 2.93 -9.88
N LYS A 27 -1.06 3.69 -10.77
CA LYS A 27 -2.34 4.31 -10.48
C LYS A 27 -3.43 3.27 -10.25
N ARG A 28 -3.45 2.25 -11.08
CA ARG A 28 -4.44 1.18 -10.95
C ARG A 28 -4.23 0.42 -9.65
N LEU A 29 -2.98 0.10 -9.33
CA LEU A 29 -2.66 -0.59 -8.09
C LEU A 29 -3.07 0.24 -6.88
N GLN A 30 -2.78 1.54 -6.91
CA GLN A 30 -3.16 2.44 -5.83
C GLN A 30 -4.67 2.45 -5.62
N LYS A 31 -5.44 2.54 -6.71
CA LYS A 31 -6.90 2.53 -6.61
C LYS A 31 -7.41 1.22 -6.05
N ASN A 32 -6.82 0.11 -6.48
CA ASN A 32 -7.21 -1.20 -5.98
C ASN A 32 -6.93 -1.31 -4.48
N LEU A 33 -5.80 -0.79 -4.04
CA LEU A 33 -5.46 -0.81 -2.62
C LEU A 33 -6.39 0.09 -1.83
N GLU A 34 -6.73 1.27 -2.35
CA GLU A 34 -7.65 2.17 -1.67
C GLU A 34 -9.00 1.50 -1.46
N ALA A 35 -9.50 0.81 -2.48
CA ALA A 35 -10.77 0.11 -2.37
C ALA A 35 -10.68 -1.05 -1.38
N LEU A 36 -9.61 -1.83 -1.46
CA LEU A 36 -9.41 -2.99 -0.59
C LEU A 36 -9.29 -2.57 0.87
N LEU A 37 -8.55 -1.49 1.12
CA LEU A 37 -8.21 -1.07 2.47
C LEU A 37 -9.23 -0.08 3.06
N GLY A 38 -10.36 0.10 2.41
CA GLY A 38 -11.39 0.99 2.92
C GLY A 38 -11.93 0.61 4.28
N ALA A 39 -11.85 -0.67 4.66
CA ALA A 39 -12.29 -1.14 5.97
C ALA A 39 -11.18 -1.10 7.01
N TYR A 40 -9.98 -0.71 6.64
CA TYR A 40 -8.83 -0.65 7.52
C TYR A 40 -8.50 0.79 7.89
N PRO A 41 -7.77 1.02 8.98
CA PRO A 41 -7.46 2.39 9.43
C PRO A 41 -6.34 3.03 8.60
N VAL A 42 -6.56 3.13 7.31
CA VAL A 42 -5.61 3.74 6.39
C VAL A 42 -5.93 5.22 6.24
N VAL A 43 -4.93 6.05 6.46
CA VAL A 43 -5.07 7.50 6.33
C VAL A 43 -4.89 7.90 4.88
N THR A 44 -3.82 7.43 4.27
CA THR A 44 -3.52 7.79 2.89
C THR A 44 -2.54 6.78 2.30
N ILE A 45 -2.45 6.78 0.99
CA ILE A 45 -1.49 5.96 0.26
C ILE A 45 -0.71 6.90 -0.64
N HIS A 46 0.60 6.93 -0.47
CA HIS A 46 1.49 7.74 -1.29
C HIS A 46 2.23 6.86 -2.29
N ARG A 47 2.39 7.40 -3.48
CA ARG A 47 3.11 6.73 -4.53
C ARG A 47 4.47 7.39 -4.71
N ILE A 48 5.53 6.59 -4.55
CA ILE A 48 6.87 7.01 -4.93
C ILE A 48 7.36 6.05 -5.99
N SER A 49 8.37 6.47 -6.73
CA SER A 49 8.89 5.67 -7.82
C SER A 49 9.25 4.26 -7.34
N GLY A 50 8.58 3.28 -7.90
CA GLY A 50 8.86 1.88 -7.61
C GLY A 50 8.18 1.31 -6.38
N ARG A 51 7.41 2.10 -5.63
CA ARG A 51 6.78 1.60 -4.41
C ARG A 51 5.62 2.47 -3.97
N LEU A 52 4.79 1.89 -3.10
CA LEU A 52 3.69 2.61 -2.49
C LEU A 52 3.87 2.60 -0.98
N LEU A 53 3.52 3.71 -0.34
CA LEU A 53 3.56 3.82 1.11
C LEU A 53 2.13 3.93 1.63
N VAL A 54 1.75 2.97 2.48
CA VAL A 54 0.43 2.96 3.10
C VAL A 54 0.58 3.48 4.51
N PHE A 55 -0.03 4.64 4.78
CA PHE A 55 0.06 5.29 6.09
C PHE A 55 -1.16 4.91 6.91
N LEU A 56 -0.91 4.28 8.03
CA LEU A 56 -1.98 3.85 8.93
C LEU A 56 -2.24 4.92 9.98
N ARG A 57 -3.47 4.92 10.51
CA ARG A 57 -3.85 5.88 11.54
C ARG A 57 -3.01 5.67 12.80
N GLU A 58 -2.73 6.76 13.52
CA GLU A 58 -2.05 6.68 14.81
C GLU A 58 -2.83 5.78 15.74
N GLY A 59 -2.10 5.02 16.52
CA GLY A 59 -2.74 4.11 17.48
C GLY A 59 -3.15 2.78 16.88
N THR A 60 -2.92 2.56 15.59
CA THR A 60 -3.20 1.26 14.96
C THR A 60 -2.34 0.19 15.61
N THR A 61 -2.99 -0.89 16.06
CA THR A 61 -2.27 -1.97 16.71
C THR A 61 -1.48 -2.78 15.69
N LEU A 62 -0.47 -3.50 16.18
CA LEU A 62 0.33 -4.36 15.31
C LEU A 62 -0.54 -5.45 14.69
N GLU A 63 -1.50 -5.96 15.44
CA GLU A 63 -2.41 -6.98 14.93
C GLU A 63 -3.19 -6.48 13.72
N VAL A 64 -3.75 -5.28 13.81
CA VAL A 64 -4.50 -4.70 12.69
C VAL A 64 -3.57 -4.40 11.54
N ALA A 65 -2.36 -3.91 11.82
CA ALA A 65 -1.37 -3.66 10.78
C ALA A 65 -1.01 -4.94 10.03
N ASN A 66 -0.88 -6.06 10.75
CA ASN A 66 -0.59 -7.34 10.13
C ASN A 66 -1.75 -7.82 9.26
N GLN A 67 -2.99 -7.62 9.71
CA GLN A 67 -4.15 -7.97 8.91
C GLN A 67 -4.18 -7.15 7.61
N CYS A 68 -3.85 -5.89 7.70
CA CYS A 68 -3.78 -5.01 6.55
C CYS A 68 -2.69 -5.49 5.57
N THR A 69 -1.53 -5.87 6.10
CA THR A 69 -0.44 -6.40 5.29
C THR A 69 -0.85 -7.67 4.56
N ASP A 70 -1.52 -8.57 5.26
CA ASP A 70 -1.98 -9.82 4.66
C ASP A 70 -2.96 -9.55 3.51
N ALA A 71 -3.85 -8.58 3.71
CA ALA A 71 -4.80 -8.20 2.66
C ALA A 71 -4.07 -7.66 1.43
N ILE A 72 -3.05 -6.83 1.66
CA ILE A 72 -2.25 -6.26 0.58
C ILE A 72 -1.53 -7.36 -0.20
N LEU A 73 -0.99 -8.35 0.50
CA LEU A 73 -0.25 -9.43 -0.15
C LEU A 73 -1.14 -10.27 -1.06
N GLY A 74 -2.45 -10.22 -0.87
CA GLY A 74 -3.37 -10.91 -1.75
C GLY A 74 -3.64 -10.20 -3.07
N VAL A 75 -3.14 -8.98 -3.24
CA VAL A 75 -3.37 -8.20 -4.46
C VAL A 75 -2.39 -8.65 -5.54
N PRO A 76 -2.86 -8.95 -6.75
CA PRO A 76 -1.97 -9.34 -7.83
C PRO A 76 -0.95 -8.24 -8.14
N GLY A 77 0.29 -8.62 -8.34
CA GLY A 77 1.37 -7.69 -8.66
C GLY A 77 2.14 -7.16 -7.46
N VAL A 78 1.67 -7.45 -6.25
CA VAL A 78 2.38 -7.03 -5.04
C VAL A 78 3.34 -8.13 -4.62
N ALA A 79 4.53 -7.71 -4.25
CA ALA A 79 5.56 -8.64 -3.80
C ALA A 79 5.78 -8.53 -2.30
#